data_dbcdad720945a4be62f7d965be750930
#
_entry.id   dbcdad720945a4be62f7d965be750930
#
_cell.length_a   1.000
_cell.length_b   1.000
_cell.length_c   1.000
_cell.angle_alpha   90.00
_cell.angle_beta   90.00
_cell.angle_gamma   90.00
#
_symmetry.space_group_name_H-M   'P 1'
#
loop_
_entity.id
_entity.type
_entity.pdbx_description
1 polymer ?
#
loop_
_entity_poly.entity_id
_entity_poly.type
_entity_poly.pdbx_seq_one_letter_code
_entity_poly.pdbx_strand_id
1 'polypeptide(L)'
;MEWKHRISKEVAENIVRIIHEATGHNVNIMGEGGEIIATMQPHRLGTIHEGGRRVVSGEAAFVSLTSEQAAAMEGVLAGYMGAIEMDGERIGCMGITGEPEEVKPLQKLASHIVVEQLRKEKEQQAKQIMLNRVANKIQDASSNIQEVAAGAEEIAATSHNMEITAKQIEDYINDINQVLDLVGSIVKQTNLLGLNAAIEAARAGEYGRGFSIVAEEVRKLSANSASSLQNINKVLFETKSSVYSIVNGIEKNAITTEQQSSALQTIGEKIMEIESEVTELVRQDS
;
A
#
# COMPACT_ATOMS: atom_id res chain seq x y z
N MET A 1 -14.03 31.51 16.79
CA MET A 1 -12.80 32.28 16.54
C MET A 1 -11.68 31.25 16.43
N GLU A 2 -11.02 31.19 15.30
CA GLU A 2 -9.90 30.26 15.07
C GLU A 2 -8.71 30.70 15.92
N TRP A 3 -8.09 29.79 16.67
CA TRP A 3 -6.95 30.10 17.54
C TRP A 3 -5.74 30.46 16.67
N LYS A 4 -5.27 31.70 16.75
CA LYS A 4 -4.22 32.25 15.86
C LYS A 4 -2.81 32.14 16.42
N HIS A 5 -2.66 31.74 17.69
CA HIS A 5 -1.39 31.82 18.39
C HIS A 5 -0.61 30.53 18.32
N ARG A 6 0.72 30.58 18.32
CA ARG A 6 1.65 29.47 18.29
C ARG A 6 1.69 28.66 19.60
N ILE A 7 1.30 29.32 20.72
CA ILE A 7 1.14 28.66 22.03
C ILE A 7 -0.31 28.19 22.10
N SER A 8 -0.55 26.89 22.35
CA SER A 8 -1.91 26.38 22.48
C SER A 8 -2.61 26.99 23.69
N LYS A 9 -3.92 27.15 23.59
CA LYS A 9 -4.73 27.71 24.67
C LYS A 9 -4.60 26.88 25.95
N GLU A 10 -4.63 25.55 25.81
CA GLU A 10 -4.56 24.61 26.92
C GLU A 10 -3.24 24.74 27.69
N VAL A 11 -2.11 24.77 26.96
CA VAL A 11 -0.79 24.94 27.58
C VAL A 11 -0.69 26.31 28.27
N ALA A 12 -1.15 27.38 27.61
CA ALA A 12 -1.07 28.73 28.19
C ALA A 12 -1.89 28.83 29.48
N GLU A 13 -3.15 28.40 29.48
CA GLU A 13 -4.03 28.46 30.66
C GLU A 13 -3.52 27.57 31.80
N ASN A 14 -3.03 26.36 31.49
CA ASN A 14 -2.51 25.43 32.48
C ASN A 14 -1.26 25.99 33.17
N ILE A 15 -0.32 26.56 32.42
CA ILE A 15 0.91 27.12 33.00
C ILE A 15 0.61 28.38 33.85
N VAL A 16 -0.26 29.26 33.40
CA VAL A 16 -0.68 30.43 34.17
C VAL A 16 -1.29 29.99 35.50
N ARG A 17 -2.15 28.97 35.49
CA ARG A 17 -2.81 28.43 36.68
C ARG A 17 -1.78 27.82 37.65
N ILE A 18 -0.89 26.96 37.16
CA ILE A 18 0.12 26.28 37.99
C ILE A 18 1.03 27.26 38.69
N ILE A 19 1.52 28.28 37.96
CA ILE A 19 2.44 29.26 38.56
C ILE A 19 1.70 30.12 39.57
N HIS A 20 0.47 30.56 39.28
CA HIS A 20 -0.33 31.30 40.21
C HIS A 20 -0.63 30.55 41.51
N GLU A 21 -1.06 29.29 41.40
CA GLU A 21 -1.33 28.41 42.54
C GLU A 21 -0.07 28.15 43.38
N ALA A 22 1.10 28.00 42.76
CA ALA A 22 2.35 27.72 43.46
C ALA A 22 2.99 28.95 44.11
N THR A 23 2.78 30.14 43.57
CA THR A 23 3.55 31.35 43.97
C THR A 23 2.71 32.53 44.43
N GLY A 24 1.40 32.54 44.16
CA GLY A 24 0.51 33.65 44.40
C GLY A 24 0.68 34.84 43.45
N HIS A 25 1.65 34.81 42.52
CA HIS A 25 1.90 35.87 41.57
C HIS A 25 0.88 35.89 40.43
N ASN A 26 0.56 37.09 39.91
CA ASN A 26 -0.20 37.19 38.67
C ASN A 26 0.71 36.90 37.49
N VAL A 27 0.23 36.02 36.60
CA VAL A 27 0.94 35.59 35.39
C VAL A 27 0.10 35.93 34.18
N ASN A 28 0.75 36.43 33.13
CA ASN A 28 0.14 36.65 31.84
C ASN A 28 1.01 35.97 30.77
N ILE A 29 0.41 35.21 29.88
CA ILE A 29 1.06 34.75 28.65
C ILE A 29 0.46 35.55 27.50
N MET A 30 1.34 36.14 26.69
CA MET A 30 0.99 36.89 25.52
C MET A 30 1.46 36.16 24.27
N GLY A 31 0.59 36.05 23.28
CA GLY A 31 0.86 35.50 21.96
C GLY A 31 1.35 36.56 20.97
N GLU A 32 1.11 36.31 19.70
CA GLU A 32 1.48 37.21 18.62
C GLU A 32 0.86 38.61 18.82
N GLY A 33 1.64 39.64 18.48
CA GLY A 33 1.20 41.02 18.66
C GLY A 33 1.10 41.49 20.12
N GLY A 34 1.47 40.66 21.10
CA GLY A 34 1.37 41.01 22.51
C GLY A 34 -0.02 40.87 23.11
N GLU A 35 -0.93 40.17 22.45
CA GLU A 35 -2.26 39.85 22.93
C GLU A 35 -2.19 38.86 24.12
N ILE A 36 -2.86 39.18 25.21
CA ILE A 36 -2.94 38.31 26.40
C ILE A 36 -3.84 37.13 26.08
N ILE A 37 -3.23 35.94 25.95
CA ILE A 37 -3.89 34.66 25.59
C ILE A 37 -4.21 33.79 26.80
N ALA A 38 -3.54 34.01 27.94
CA ALA A 38 -3.86 33.41 29.22
C ALA A 38 -3.49 34.30 30.39
N THR A 39 -4.36 34.36 31.38
CA THR A 39 -4.20 35.20 32.59
C THR A 39 -5.15 34.77 33.69
N MET A 40 -4.79 34.99 34.97
CA MET A 40 -5.71 34.84 36.09
C MET A 40 -6.65 36.06 36.26
N GLN A 41 -6.53 37.08 35.42
CA GLN A 41 -7.37 38.28 35.42
C GLN A 41 -8.27 38.31 34.18
N PRO A 42 -9.49 37.70 34.20
CA PRO A 42 -10.30 37.49 33.01
C PRO A 42 -10.59 38.74 32.17
N HIS A 43 -10.68 39.90 32.81
CA HIS A 43 -10.93 41.18 32.14
C HIS A 43 -9.78 41.64 31.22
N ARG A 44 -8.58 41.04 31.39
CA ARG A 44 -7.40 41.33 30.55
C ARG A 44 -7.26 40.41 29.34
N LEU A 45 -7.97 39.30 29.32
CA LEU A 45 -7.89 38.35 28.22
C LEU A 45 -8.26 38.98 26.88
N GLY A 46 -7.47 38.81 25.85
CA GLY A 46 -7.66 39.38 24.53
C GLY A 46 -7.18 40.84 24.40
N THR A 47 -6.75 41.49 25.49
CA THR A 47 -6.20 42.85 25.39
C THR A 47 -4.72 42.82 25.01
N ILE A 48 -4.25 43.86 24.35
CA ILE A 48 -2.84 44.04 23.99
C ILE A 48 -2.05 44.54 25.18
N HIS A 49 -0.99 43.88 25.54
CA HIS A 49 -0.02 44.31 26.54
C HIS A 49 1.18 44.95 25.83
N GLU A 50 1.39 46.25 25.97
CA GLU A 50 2.41 46.99 25.23
C GLU A 50 3.83 46.44 25.51
N GLY A 51 4.17 46.18 26.76
CA GLY A 51 5.45 45.51 27.09
C GLY A 51 5.60 44.13 26.42
N GLY A 52 4.50 43.37 26.35
CA GLY A 52 4.46 42.09 25.67
C GLY A 52 4.67 42.21 24.17
N ARG A 53 4.01 43.16 23.53
CA ARG A 53 4.19 43.50 22.11
C ARG A 53 5.67 43.74 21.77
N ARG A 54 6.34 44.59 22.56
CA ARG A 54 7.77 44.93 22.39
C ARG A 54 8.70 43.73 22.55
N VAL A 55 8.38 42.83 23.48
CA VAL A 55 9.17 41.61 23.69
C VAL A 55 8.96 40.61 22.55
N VAL A 56 7.71 40.38 22.13
CA VAL A 56 7.38 39.46 21.06
C VAL A 56 7.92 39.93 19.71
N SER A 57 7.80 41.25 19.42
CA SER A 57 8.33 41.85 18.18
C SER A 57 9.85 41.87 18.10
N GLY A 58 10.55 41.68 19.21
CA GLY A 58 12.01 41.80 19.26
C GLY A 58 12.54 43.19 19.53
N GLU A 59 11.67 44.19 19.68
CA GLU A 59 12.07 45.58 20.05
C GLU A 59 12.74 45.63 21.43
N ALA A 60 12.38 44.71 22.33
CA ALA A 60 13.00 44.55 23.65
C ALA A 60 13.38 43.10 23.90
N ALA A 61 14.51 42.85 24.55
CA ALA A 61 14.88 41.50 25.00
C ALA A 61 13.99 41.06 26.17
N PHE A 62 13.64 41.98 27.04
CA PHE A 62 12.74 41.79 28.20
C PHE A 62 12.23 43.17 28.64
N VAL A 63 11.19 43.15 29.47
CA VAL A 63 10.71 44.35 30.21
C VAL A 63 10.78 44.01 31.69
N SER A 64 11.35 44.93 32.47
CA SER A 64 11.53 44.77 33.91
C SER A 64 11.22 46.10 34.60
N LEU A 65 10.36 46.08 35.62
CA LEU A 65 9.96 47.24 36.42
C LEU A 65 10.00 46.88 37.91
N THR A 66 10.78 47.61 38.69
CA THR A 66 10.78 47.47 40.14
C THR A 66 9.55 48.10 40.77
N SER A 67 9.26 47.77 42.03
CA SER A 67 8.15 48.42 42.77
C SER A 67 8.30 49.93 42.84
N GLU A 68 9.52 50.42 42.96
CA GLU A 68 9.81 51.86 42.98
C GLU A 68 9.49 52.53 41.63
N GLN A 69 9.87 51.93 40.54
CA GLN A 69 9.57 52.40 39.18
C GLN A 69 8.07 52.34 38.87
N ALA A 70 7.41 51.27 39.27
CA ALA A 70 5.97 51.06 39.06
C ALA A 70 5.13 52.07 39.85
N ALA A 71 5.55 52.47 41.07
CA ALA A 71 4.87 53.44 41.89
C ALA A 71 4.81 54.85 41.26
N ALA A 72 5.72 55.15 40.32
CA ALA A 72 5.73 56.38 39.54
C ALA A 72 4.81 56.36 38.30
N MET A 73 4.14 55.20 38.02
CA MET A 73 3.33 54.99 36.81
C MET A 73 1.92 54.54 37.21
N GLU A 74 0.90 55.18 36.66
CA GLU A 74 -0.49 54.85 36.97
C GLU A 74 -0.92 53.52 36.36
N GLY A 75 -1.49 52.61 37.15
CA GLY A 75 -2.00 51.33 36.71
C GLY A 75 -0.95 50.27 36.30
N VAL A 76 0.33 50.51 36.62
CA VAL A 76 1.43 49.60 36.31
C VAL A 76 1.89 48.86 37.57
N LEU A 77 2.12 47.58 37.46
CA LEU A 77 2.65 46.74 38.55
C LEU A 77 4.11 46.39 38.27
N ALA A 78 4.89 46.23 39.37
CA ALA A 78 6.23 45.66 39.29
C ALA A 78 6.20 44.26 38.69
N GLY A 79 7.20 43.91 37.91
CA GLY A 79 7.27 42.61 37.32
C GLY A 79 8.42 42.45 36.35
N TYR A 80 8.55 41.18 35.90
CA TYR A 80 9.47 40.83 34.84
C TYR A 80 8.73 40.12 33.72
N MET A 81 9.05 40.48 32.47
CA MET A 81 8.47 39.94 31.25
C MET A 81 9.59 39.54 30.29
N GLY A 82 9.61 38.29 29.87
CA GLY A 82 10.61 37.75 28.96
C GLY A 82 9.98 36.95 27.84
N ALA A 83 10.73 36.76 26.76
CA ALA A 83 10.28 35.98 25.60
C ALA A 83 10.11 34.49 25.94
N ILE A 84 9.17 33.85 25.26
CA ILE A 84 9.07 32.41 25.11
C ILE A 84 9.63 32.08 23.73
N GLU A 85 10.76 31.38 23.71
CA GLU A 85 11.49 31.06 22.46
C GLU A 85 11.48 29.57 22.22
N MET A 86 11.13 29.17 21.02
CA MET A 86 11.16 27.77 20.57
C MET A 86 11.88 27.72 19.22
N ASP A 87 12.92 26.87 19.14
CA ASP A 87 13.73 26.66 17.93
C ASP A 87 14.32 27.96 17.35
N GLY A 88 14.69 28.91 18.25
CA GLY A 88 15.29 30.19 17.90
C GLY A 88 14.29 31.32 17.52
N GLU A 89 13.00 31.00 17.53
CA GLU A 89 11.93 31.97 17.24
C GLU A 89 11.14 32.34 18.49
N ARG A 90 10.77 33.62 18.61
CA ARG A 90 9.86 34.07 19.65
C ARG A 90 8.44 33.71 19.29
N ILE A 91 7.83 32.83 20.09
CA ILE A 91 6.46 32.36 19.91
C ILE A 91 5.44 33.07 20.79
N GLY A 92 5.94 33.87 21.73
CA GLY A 92 5.15 34.65 22.67
C GLY A 92 6.06 35.25 23.74
N CYS A 93 5.44 35.75 24.80
CA CYS A 93 6.16 36.18 25.99
C CYS A 93 5.33 35.88 27.25
N MET A 94 6.00 35.83 28.41
CA MET A 94 5.39 35.66 29.71
C MET A 94 5.81 36.78 30.66
N GLY A 95 4.83 37.35 31.31
CA GLY A 95 5.03 38.34 32.36
C GLY A 95 4.55 37.80 33.71
N ILE A 96 5.34 38.02 34.76
CA ILE A 96 5.01 37.68 36.15
C ILE A 96 5.15 38.93 36.98
N THR A 97 4.11 39.25 37.80
CA THR A 97 4.12 40.37 38.73
C THR A 97 4.92 40.08 39.98
N GLY A 98 5.67 41.01 40.48
CA GLY A 98 6.53 40.90 41.66
C GLY A 98 7.86 41.59 41.47
N GLU A 99 8.75 41.53 42.46
CA GLU A 99 10.08 42.12 42.31
C GLU A 99 10.87 41.36 41.23
N PRO A 100 11.48 42.10 40.26
CA PRO A 100 12.13 41.46 39.11
C PRO A 100 13.18 40.41 39.44
N GLU A 101 13.93 40.62 40.52
CA GLU A 101 14.96 39.65 40.95
C GLU A 101 14.37 38.30 41.40
N GLU A 102 13.17 38.34 41.99
CA GLU A 102 12.46 37.17 42.46
C GLU A 102 11.73 36.43 41.35
N VAL A 103 11.04 37.17 40.47
CA VAL A 103 10.16 36.59 39.46
C VAL A 103 10.86 36.26 38.15
N LYS A 104 12.03 36.83 37.85
CA LYS A 104 12.80 36.54 36.64
C LYS A 104 13.21 35.05 36.51
N PRO A 105 13.73 34.37 37.56
CA PRO A 105 14.00 32.95 37.51
C PRO A 105 12.73 32.12 37.26
N LEU A 106 11.61 32.48 37.89
CA LEU A 106 10.31 31.82 37.69
C LEU A 106 9.82 31.97 36.25
N GLN A 107 9.91 33.19 35.70
CA GLN A 107 9.52 33.44 34.30
C GLN A 107 10.34 32.58 33.33
N LYS A 108 11.67 32.49 33.51
CA LYS A 108 12.53 31.70 32.65
C LYS A 108 12.19 30.21 32.73
N LEU A 109 12.01 29.70 33.96
CA LEU A 109 11.62 28.27 34.16
C LEU A 109 10.26 28.01 33.51
N ALA A 110 9.27 28.85 33.75
CA ALA A 110 7.94 28.70 33.21
C ALA A 110 7.92 28.79 31.67
N SER A 111 8.68 29.70 31.08
CA SER A 111 8.83 29.78 29.63
C SER A 111 9.43 28.48 29.04
N HIS A 112 10.39 27.89 29.72
CA HIS A 112 10.94 26.62 29.32
C HIS A 112 9.91 25.47 29.40
N ILE A 113 9.10 25.44 30.49
CA ILE A 113 8.02 24.46 30.63
C ILE A 113 6.97 24.61 29.52
N VAL A 114 6.61 25.85 29.13
CA VAL A 114 5.70 26.09 27.98
C VAL A 114 6.25 25.43 26.72
N VAL A 115 7.54 25.65 26.43
CA VAL A 115 8.18 25.07 25.23
C VAL A 115 8.18 23.54 25.26
N GLU A 116 8.52 22.95 26.39
CA GLU A 116 8.52 21.49 26.55
C GLU A 116 7.11 20.89 26.42
N GLN A 117 6.09 21.54 26.98
CA GLN A 117 4.71 21.11 26.81
C GLN A 117 4.25 21.19 25.34
N LEU A 118 4.59 22.27 24.66
CA LEU A 118 4.27 22.40 23.21
C LEU A 118 4.99 21.36 22.34
N ARG A 119 6.24 21.02 22.68
CA ARG A 119 6.95 19.94 21.98
C ARG A 119 6.25 18.61 22.20
N LYS A 120 5.88 18.32 23.45
CA LYS A 120 5.15 17.10 23.78
C LYS A 120 3.81 16.99 23.06
N GLU A 121 3.04 18.08 22.99
CA GLU A 121 1.78 18.12 22.22
C GLU A 121 2.02 17.81 20.74
N LYS A 122 3.04 18.42 20.12
CA LYS A 122 3.38 18.18 18.72
C LYS A 122 3.80 16.74 18.46
N GLU A 123 4.60 16.16 19.36
CA GLU A 123 5.04 14.77 19.27
C GLU A 123 3.85 13.81 19.37
N GLN A 124 2.93 14.06 20.32
CA GLN A 124 1.71 13.26 20.46
C GLN A 124 0.81 13.36 19.22
N GLN A 125 0.62 14.57 18.68
CA GLN A 125 -0.16 14.76 17.45
C GLN A 125 0.47 14.03 16.26
N ALA A 126 1.79 14.14 16.08
CA ALA A 126 2.51 13.48 15.01
C ALA A 126 2.42 11.93 15.14
N LYS A 127 2.54 11.42 16.37
CA LYS A 127 2.38 10.00 16.68
C LYS A 127 0.97 9.50 16.33
N GLN A 128 -0.06 10.26 16.71
CA GLN A 128 -1.46 9.89 16.43
C GLN A 128 -1.74 9.87 14.92
N ILE A 129 -1.23 10.86 14.18
CA ILE A 129 -1.34 10.89 12.71
C ILE A 129 -0.63 9.66 12.09
N MET A 130 0.54 9.32 12.60
CA MET A 130 1.29 8.14 12.13
C MET A 130 0.55 6.85 12.40
N LEU A 131 0.00 6.66 13.60
CA LEU A 131 -0.79 5.47 13.97
C LEU A 131 -2.02 5.31 13.06
N ASN A 132 -2.76 6.39 12.80
CA ASN A 132 -3.89 6.37 11.87
C ASN A 132 -3.47 5.99 10.45
N ARG A 133 -2.31 6.48 9.98
CA ARG A 133 -1.78 6.08 8.66
C ARG A 133 -1.39 4.61 8.62
N VAL A 134 -0.81 4.08 9.68
CA VAL A 134 -0.46 2.64 9.76
C VAL A 134 -1.71 1.79 9.76
N ALA A 135 -2.74 2.14 10.55
CA ALA A 135 -4.02 1.42 10.58
C ALA A 135 -4.68 1.36 9.20
N ASN A 136 -4.70 2.48 8.46
CA ASN A 136 -5.24 2.50 7.09
C ASN A 136 -4.42 1.60 6.15
N LYS A 137 -3.09 1.60 6.26
CA LYS A 137 -2.23 0.72 5.44
C LYS A 137 -2.43 -0.77 5.75
N ILE A 138 -2.71 -1.12 6.99
CA ILE A 138 -3.06 -2.48 7.42
C ILE A 138 -4.36 -2.90 6.73
N GLN A 139 -5.37 -2.04 6.74
CA GLN A 139 -6.66 -2.31 6.09
C GLN A 139 -6.50 -2.51 4.57
N ASP A 140 -5.72 -1.64 3.91
CA ASP A 140 -5.43 -1.76 2.48
C ASP A 140 -4.68 -3.08 2.17
N ALA A 141 -3.69 -3.44 3.00
CA ALA A 141 -2.93 -4.68 2.84
C ALA A 141 -3.82 -5.92 3.03
N SER A 142 -4.74 -5.90 4.00
CA SER A 142 -5.71 -6.99 4.24
C SER A 142 -6.63 -7.18 3.03
N SER A 143 -7.12 -6.09 2.44
CA SER A 143 -7.95 -6.13 1.22
C SER A 143 -7.17 -6.72 0.03
N ASN A 144 -5.91 -6.31 -0.14
CA ASN A 144 -5.05 -6.83 -1.20
C ASN A 144 -4.78 -8.34 -1.03
N ILE A 145 -4.59 -8.81 0.21
CA ILE A 145 -4.44 -10.26 0.48
C ILE A 145 -5.69 -11.02 0.05
N GLN A 146 -6.87 -10.53 0.37
CA GLN A 146 -8.13 -11.16 -0.03
C GLN A 146 -8.28 -11.23 -1.56
N GLU A 147 -7.93 -10.15 -2.25
CA GLU A 147 -7.96 -10.11 -3.72
C GLU A 147 -6.98 -11.11 -4.35
N VAL A 148 -5.75 -11.17 -3.83
CA VAL A 148 -4.74 -12.13 -4.33
C VAL A 148 -5.13 -13.57 -4.01
N ALA A 149 -5.75 -13.83 -2.85
CA ALA A 149 -6.26 -15.15 -2.49
C ALA A 149 -7.39 -15.61 -3.44
N ALA A 150 -8.35 -14.72 -3.73
CA ALA A 150 -9.41 -15.00 -4.69
C ALA A 150 -8.84 -15.28 -6.11
N GLY A 151 -7.84 -14.51 -6.54
CA GLY A 151 -7.13 -14.76 -7.80
C GLY A 151 -6.41 -16.11 -7.83
N ALA A 152 -5.83 -16.55 -6.71
CA ALA A 152 -5.20 -17.85 -6.61
C ALA A 152 -6.22 -19.01 -6.73
N GLU A 153 -7.40 -18.87 -6.11
CA GLU A 153 -8.50 -19.83 -6.25
C GLU A 153 -9.00 -19.90 -7.70
N GLU A 154 -9.11 -18.78 -8.39
CA GLU A 154 -9.50 -18.74 -9.81
C GLU A 154 -8.47 -19.43 -10.71
N ILE A 155 -7.16 -19.20 -10.45
CA ILE A 155 -6.08 -19.88 -11.16
C ILE A 155 -6.15 -21.39 -10.93
N ALA A 156 -6.40 -21.84 -9.71
CA ALA A 156 -6.54 -23.26 -9.39
C ALA A 156 -7.72 -23.91 -10.14
N ALA A 157 -8.89 -23.25 -10.13
CA ALA A 157 -10.07 -23.72 -10.85
C ALA A 157 -9.85 -23.76 -12.38
N THR A 158 -9.22 -22.74 -12.93
CA THR A 158 -8.89 -22.66 -14.36
C THR A 158 -7.88 -23.78 -14.74
N SER A 159 -6.85 -23.99 -13.92
CA SER A 159 -5.85 -25.03 -14.12
C SER A 159 -6.50 -26.42 -14.11
N HIS A 160 -7.43 -26.69 -13.21
CA HIS A 160 -8.18 -27.94 -13.18
C HIS A 160 -9.02 -28.15 -14.46
N ASN A 161 -9.72 -27.13 -14.94
CA ASN A 161 -10.48 -27.21 -16.20
C ASN A 161 -9.57 -27.44 -17.41
N MET A 162 -8.39 -26.82 -17.42
CA MET A 162 -7.38 -27.06 -18.47
C MET A 162 -6.86 -28.50 -18.45
N GLU A 163 -6.66 -29.10 -17.28
CA GLU A 163 -6.26 -30.50 -17.13
C GLU A 163 -7.30 -31.45 -17.75
N ILE A 164 -8.59 -31.25 -17.43
CA ILE A 164 -9.69 -32.02 -18.01
C ILE A 164 -9.70 -31.87 -19.54
N THR A 165 -9.54 -30.64 -20.04
CA THR A 165 -9.53 -30.38 -21.48
C THR A 165 -8.33 -31.03 -22.17
N ALA A 166 -7.14 -30.97 -21.57
CA ALA A 166 -5.93 -31.60 -22.09
C ALA A 166 -6.10 -33.13 -22.21
N LYS A 167 -6.71 -33.74 -21.21
CA LYS A 167 -7.02 -35.17 -21.23
C LYS A 167 -8.01 -35.52 -22.34
N GLN A 168 -9.05 -34.74 -22.53
CA GLN A 168 -10.00 -34.94 -23.64
C GLN A 168 -9.32 -34.84 -25.01
N ILE A 169 -8.40 -33.87 -25.18
CA ILE A 169 -7.64 -33.74 -26.43
C ILE A 169 -6.74 -34.97 -26.65
N GLU A 170 -6.13 -35.51 -25.60
CA GLU A 170 -5.34 -36.73 -25.68
C GLU A 170 -6.19 -37.93 -26.15
N ASP A 171 -7.41 -38.09 -25.61
CA ASP A 171 -8.36 -39.11 -26.04
C ASP A 171 -8.73 -38.96 -27.53
N TYR A 172 -9.05 -37.70 -27.98
CA TYR A 172 -9.33 -37.43 -29.39
C TYR A 172 -8.15 -37.74 -30.32
N ILE A 173 -6.90 -37.44 -29.89
CA ILE A 173 -5.71 -37.78 -30.66
C ILE A 173 -5.60 -39.31 -30.82
N ASN A 174 -5.89 -40.08 -29.76
CA ASN A 174 -5.86 -41.55 -29.81
C ASN A 174 -6.95 -42.07 -30.75
N ASP A 175 -8.16 -41.55 -30.72
CA ASP A 175 -9.25 -41.94 -31.64
C ASP A 175 -8.88 -41.62 -33.09
N ILE A 176 -8.33 -40.42 -33.35
CA ILE A 176 -7.88 -40.05 -34.71
C ILE A 176 -6.78 -41.02 -35.21
N ASN A 177 -5.84 -41.40 -34.34
CA ASN A 177 -4.80 -42.36 -34.72
C ASN A 177 -5.41 -43.71 -35.16
N GLN A 178 -6.43 -44.21 -34.45
CA GLN A 178 -7.13 -45.45 -34.86
C GLN A 178 -7.79 -45.28 -36.24
N VAL A 179 -8.41 -44.17 -36.50
CA VAL A 179 -9.00 -43.88 -37.82
C VAL A 179 -7.93 -43.79 -38.91
N LEU A 180 -6.78 -43.14 -38.62
CA LEU A 180 -5.68 -43.05 -39.57
C LEU A 180 -5.07 -44.42 -39.89
N ASP A 181 -4.97 -45.33 -38.92
CA ASP A 181 -4.49 -46.70 -39.13
C ASP A 181 -5.45 -47.47 -40.06
N LEU A 182 -6.78 -47.32 -39.88
CA LEU A 182 -7.79 -47.90 -40.74
C LEU A 182 -7.69 -47.35 -42.18
N VAL A 183 -7.64 -45.98 -42.33
CA VAL A 183 -7.50 -45.33 -43.63
C VAL A 183 -6.18 -45.75 -44.31
N GLY A 184 -5.08 -45.87 -43.51
CA GLY A 184 -3.79 -46.33 -44.02
C GLY A 184 -3.86 -47.75 -44.55
N SER A 185 -4.64 -48.64 -43.96
CA SER A 185 -4.88 -49.99 -44.44
C SER A 185 -5.67 -49.98 -45.75
N ILE A 186 -6.70 -49.14 -45.86
CA ILE A 186 -7.50 -48.96 -47.09
C ILE A 186 -6.61 -48.46 -48.22
N VAL A 187 -5.77 -47.46 -47.97
CA VAL A 187 -4.84 -46.89 -48.97
C VAL A 187 -3.88 -47.93 -49.48
N LYS A 188 -3.32 -48.78 -48.59
CA LYS A 188 -2.48 -49.93 -48.98
C LYS A 188 -3.23 -50.92 -49.85
N GLN A 189 -4.45 -51.30 -49.45
CA GLN A 189 -5.30 -52.23 -50.23
C GLN A 189 -5.63 -51.65 -51.61
N THR A 190 -5.99 -50.33 -51.69
CA THR A 190 -6.29 -49.65 -52.92
C THR A 190 -5.08 -49.62 -53.87
N ASN A 191 -3.88 -49.39 -53.32
CA ASN A 191 -2.66 -49.43 -54.11
C ASN A 191 -2.39 -50.83 -54.65
N LEU A 192 -2.62 -51.89 -53.86
CA LEU A 192 -2.48 -53.32 -54.29
C LEU A 192 -3.54 -53.64 -55.37
N LEU A 193 -4.78 -53.24 -55.24
CA LEU A 193 -5.83 -53.38 -56.25
C LEU A 193 -5.45 -52.71 -57.56
N GLY A 194 -4.96 -51.43 -57.49
CA GLY A 194 -4.45 -50.69 -58.63
C GLY A 194 -3.29 -51.41 -59.32
N LEU A 195 -2.37 -52.00 -58.53
CA LEU A 195 -1.25 -52.83 -59.06
C LEU A 195 -1.77 -54.09 -59.80
N ASN A 196 -2.68 -54.82 -59.18
CA ASN A 196 -3.27 -56.01 -59.77
C ASN A 196 -4.03 -55.68 -61.05
N ALA A 197 -4.79 -54.56 -61.07
CA ALA A 197 -5.50 -54.06 -62.27
C ALA A 197 -4.52 -53.65 -63.38
N ALA A 198 -3.41 -53.07 -63.08
CA ALA A 198 -2.35 -52.70 -64.03
C ALA A 198 -1.69 -53.92 -64.65
N ILE A 199 -1.42 -54.95 -63.82
CA ILE A 199 -0.89 -56.27 -64.31
C ILE A 199 -1.85 -56.93 -65.27
N GLU A 200 -3.15 -56.98 -64.93
CA GLU A 200 -4.14 -57.67 -65.78
C GLU A 200 -4.42 -56.86 -67.06
N ALA A 201 -4.41 -55.52 -67.01
CA ALA A 201 -4.49 -54.65 -68.18
C ALA A 201 -3.30 -54.86 -69.13
N ALA A 202 -2.08 -55.03 -68.60
CA ALA A 202 -0.91 -55.33 -69.40
C ALA A 202 -1.03 -56.72 -70.04
N ARG A 203 -1.63 -57.65 -69.35
CA ARG A 203 -1.89 -59.03 -69.84
C ARG A 203 -2.91 -59.08 -70.97
N ALA A 204 -3.89 -58.17 -70.98
CA ALA A 204 -4.89 -58.04 -72.05
C ALA A 204 -4.36 -57.36 -73.35
N GLY A 205 -3.13 -56.89 -73.36
CA GLY A 205 -2.49 -56.23 -74.50
C GLY A 205 -3.21 -55.00 -75.02
N GLU A 206 -3.47 -54.89 -76.32
CA GLU A 206 -4.16 -53.75 -76.94
C GLU A 206 -5.57 -53.47 -76.36
N TYR A 207 -6.28 -54.53 -75.93
CA TYR A 207 -7.61 -54.45 -75.31
C TYR A 207 -7.59 -53.90 -73.91
N GLY A 208 -6.43 -53.92 -73.21
CA GLY A 208 -6.29 -53.42 -71.83
C GLY A 208 -5.86 -51.99 -71.71
N ARG A 209 -5.54 -51.25 -72.81
CA ARG A 209 -4.95 -49.88 -72.72
C ARG A 209 -5.75 -48.91 -71.91
N GLY A 210 -7.08 -48.84 -72.01
CA GLY A 210 -7.94 -47.97 -71.23
C GLY A 210 -7.93 -48.30 -69.74
N PHE A 211 -7.94 -49.60 -69.42
CA PHE A 211 -7.85 -50.08 -68.02
C PHE A 211 -6.48 -49.82 -67.38
N SER A 212 -5.39 -49.87 -68.17
CA SER A 212 -4.05 -49.55 -67.71
C SER A 212 -3.95 -48.11 -67.22
N ILE A 213 -4.54 -47.13 -67.94
CA ILE A 213 -4.56 -45.70 -67.58
C ILE A 213 -5.31 -45.51 -66.24
N VAL A 214 -6.48 -46.14 -66.09
CA VAL A 214 -7.26 -46.09 -64.84
C VAL A 214 -6.49 -46.68 -63.65
N ALA A 215 -5.87 -47.85 -63.86
CA ALA A 215 -5.06 -48.54 -62.83
C ALA A 215 -3.89 -47.66 -62.37
N GLU A 216 -3.21 -46.97 -63.29
CA GLU A 216 -2.09 -46.07 -62.95
C GLU A 216 -2.58 -44.84 -62.19
N GLU A 217 -3.74 -44.28 -62.57
CA GLU A 217 -4.31 -43.15 -61.83
C GLU A 217 -4.77 -43.53 -60.42
N VAL A 218 -5.35 -44.75 -60.24
CA VAL A 218 -5.69 -45.29 -58.91
C VAL A 218 -4.43 -45.45 -58.05
N ARG A 219 -3.33 -45.95 -58.59
CA ARG A 219 -2.05 -46.04 -57.86
C ARG A 219 -1.50 -44.69 -57.46
N LYS A 220 -1.56 -43.70 -58.34
CA LYS A 220 -1.13 -42.34 -58.08
C LYS A 220 -1.97 -41.72 -56.96
N LEU A 221 -3.30 -41.89 -57.02
CA LEU A 221 -4.19 -41.41 -55.94
C LEU A 221 -3.84 -42.07 -54.58
N SER A 222 -3.58 -43.37 -54.60
CA SER A 222 -3.19 -44.11 -53.37
C SER A 222 -1.86 -43.57 -52.82
N ALA A 223 -0.87 -43.30 -53.67
CA ALA A 223 0.41 -42.73 -53.23
C ALA A 223 0.22 -41.31 -52.64
N ASN A 224 -0.59 -40.47 -53.27
CA ASN A 224 -0.92 -39.14 -52.76
C ASN A 224 -1.67 -39.19 -51.41
N SER A 225 -2.60 -40.17 -51.28
CA SER A 225 -3.33 -40.40 -50.01
C SER A 225 -2.36 -40.86 -48.90
N ALA A 226 -1.39 -41.76 -49.18
CA ALA A 226 -0.37 -42.15 -48.25
C ALA A 226 0.50 -40.98 -47.77
N SER A 227 0.89 -40.09 -48.67
CA SER A 227 1.64 -38.87 -48.32
C SER A 227 0.80 -37.92 -47.43
N SER A 228 -0.50 -37.77 -47.74
CA SER A 228 -1.41 -36.97 -46.92
C SER A 228 -1.56 -37.52 -45.50
N LEU A 229 -1.66 -38.86 -45.35
CA LEU A 229 -1.69 -39.55 -44.03
C LEU A 229 -0.40 -39.27 -43.21
N GLN A 230 0.76 -39.29 -43.85
CA GLN A 230 2.02 -38.96 -43.20
C GLN A 230 2.02 -37.54 -42.68
N ASN A 231 1.49 -36.58 -43.45
CA ASN A 231 1.37 -35.20 -43.02
C ASN A 231 0.42 -35.05 -41.82
N ILE A 232 -0.73 -35.74 -41.82
CA ILE A 232 -1.68 -35.72 -40.73
C ILE A 232 -1.04 -36.28 -39.46
N ASN A 233 -0.33 -37.44 -39.55
CA ASN A 233 0.40 -38.02 -38.43
C ASN A 233 1.43 -37.07 -37.83
N LYS A 234 2.13 -36.29 -38.68
CA LYS A 234 3.06 -35.25 -38.20
C LYS A 234 2.35 -34.18 -37.40
N VAL A 235 1.22 -33.64 -37.91
CA VAL A 235 0.43 -32.64 -37.22
C VAL A 235 -0.09 -33.17 -35.88
N LEU A 236 -0.57 -34.40 -35.83
CA LEU A 236 -1.01 -35.01 -34.56
C LEU A 236 0.12 -35.18 -33.54
N PHE A 237 1.32 -35.54 -34.00
CA PHE A 237 2.49 -35.61 -33.14
C PHE A 237 2.85 -34.21 -32.55
N GLU A 238 2.83 -33.17 -33.38
CA GLU A 238 3.08 -31.78 -32.93
C GLU A 238 1.98 -31.32 -31.96
N THR A 239 0.72 -31.67 -32.23
CA THR A 239 -0.41 -31.38 -31.35
C THR A 239 -0.23 -32.09 -29.99
N LYS A 240 0.12 -33.36 -29.99
CA LYS A 240 0.39 -34.13 -28.77
C LYS A 240 1.51 -33.49 -27.93
N SER A 241 2.60 -33.08 -28.60
CA SER A 241 3.70 -32.37 -27.93
C SER A 241 3.24 -31.05 -27.27
N SER A 242 2.35 -30.29 -27.95
CA SER A 242 1.77 -29.07 -27.43
C SER A 242 0.90 -29.31 -26.20
N VAL A 243 0.08 -30.39 -26.22
CA VAL A 243 -0.73 -30.80 -25.06
C VAL A 243 0.15 -31.13 -23.85
N TYR A 244 1.23 -31.89 -24.05
CA TYR A 244 2.18 -32.15 -22.97
C TYR A 244 2.80 -30.91 -22.37
N SER A 245 3.10 -29.91 -23.20
CA SER A 245 3.60 -28.63 -22.73
C SER A 245 2.57 -27.87 -21.89
N ILE A 246 1.28 -27.94 -22.25
CA ILE A 246 0.17 -27.38 -21.48
C ILE A 246 0.06 -28.08 -20.12
N VAL A 247 0.08 -29.40 -20.08
CA VAL A 247 0.02 -30.17 -18.82
C VAL A 247 1.15 -29.81 -17.88
N ASN A 248 2.38 -29.69 -18.39
CA ASN A 248 3.53 -29.24 -17.59
C ASN A 248 3.35 -27.80 -17.06
N GLY A 249 2.70 -26.94 -17.85
CA GLY A 249 2.34 -25.58 -17.43
C GLY A 249 1.33 -25.58 -16.29
N ILE A 250 0.34 -26.45 -16.35
CA ILE A 250 -0.70 -26.63 -15.31
C ILE A 250 -0.06 -27.10 -14.01
N GLU A 251 0.84 -28.09 -14.05
CA GLU A 251 1.55 -28.53 -12.84
C GLU A 251 2.35 -27.42 -12.18
N LYS A 252 3.06 -26.60 -12.98
CA LYS A 252 3.78 -25.44 -12.46
C LYS A 252 2.84 -24.41 -11.84
N ASN A 253 1.69 -24.16 -12.47
CA ASN A 253 0.68 -23.25 -11.90
C ASN A 253 0.19 -23.77 -10.54
N ALA A 254 -0.11 -25.07 -10.41
CA ALA A 254 -0.55 -25.67 -9.16
C ALA A 254 0.49 -25.45 -8.03
N ILE A 255 1.77 -25.73 -8.29
CA ILE A 255 2.85 -25.50 -7.33
C ILE A 255 2.96 -24.02 -6.96
N THR A 256 2.89 -23.12 -7.95
CA THR A 256 3.00 -21.67 -7.71
C THR A 256 1.82 -21.17 -6.89
N THR A 257 0.61 -21.63 -7.15
CA THR A 257 -0.60 -21.27 -6.41
C THR A 257 -0.53 -21.74 -4.95
N GLU A 258 -0.01 -22.93 -4.70
CA GLU A 258 0.19 -23.45 -3.34
C GLU A 258 1.22 -22.60 -2.58
N GLN A 259 2.34 -22.27 -3.21
CA GLN A 259 3.35 -21.36 -2.62
C GLN A 259 2.78 -19.99 -2.35
N GLN A 260 1.95 -19.45 -3.25
CA GLN A 260 1.28 -18.16 -3.08
C GLN A 260 0.31 -18.18 -1.89
N SER A 261 -0.49 -19.24 -1.74
CA SER A 261 -1.39 -19.42 -0.59
C SER A 261 -0.63 -19.45 0.73
N SER A 262 0.49 -20.18 0.80
CA SER A 262 1.35 -20.22 1.99
C SER A 262 1.96 -18.85 2.31
N ALA A 263 2.41 -18.12 1.29
CA ALA A 263 2.95 -16.76 1.47
C ALA A 263 1.87 -15.78 1.97
N LEU A 264 0.65 -15.85 1.42
CA LEU A 264 -0.48 -15.02 1.86
C LEU A 264 -0.87 -15.30 3.31
N GLN A 265 -0.86 -16.56 3.74
CA GLN A 265 -1.09 -16.91 5.14
C GLN A 265 -0.05 -16.27 6.04
N THR A 266 1.24 -16.38 5.69
CA THR A 266 2.33 -15.78 6.46
C THR A 266 2.20 -14.25 6.54
N ILE A 267 1.83 -13.59 5.43
CA ILE A 267 1.61 -12.14 5.40
C ILE A 267 0.40 -11.78 6.28
N GLY A 268 -0.68 -12.55 6.23
CA GLY A 268 -1.86 -12.36 7.08
C GLY A 268 -1.52 -12.43 8.57
N GLU A 269 -0.73 -13.41 8.99
CA GLU A 269 -0.25 -13.53 10.37
C GLU A 269 0.57 -12.30 10.79
N LYS A 270 1.46 -11.79 9.91
CA LYS A 270 2.26 -10.60 10.17
C LYS A 270 1.42 -9.32 10.26
N ILE A 271 0.37 -9.22 9.47
CA ILE A 271 -0.58 -8.10 9.54
C ILE A 271 -1.32 -8.09 10.88
N MET A 272 -1.79 -9.24 11.36
CA MET A 272 -2.44 -9.35 12.68
C MET A 272 -1.47 -9.00 13.82
N GLU A 273 -0.19 -9.37 13.72
CA GLU A 273 0.84 -9.00 14.68
C GLU A 273 1.01 -7.48 14.73
N ILE A 274 1.17 -6.81 13.58
CA ILE A 274 1.30 -5.34 13.49
C ILE A 274 0.03 -4.64 14.02
N GLU A 275 -1.17 -5.14 13.70
CA GLU A 275 -2.44 -4.59 14.19
C GLU A 275 -2.50 -4.64 15.73
N SER A 276 -2.05 -5.74 16.32
CA SER A 276 -1.96 -5.90 17.78
C SER A 276 -0.98 -4.91 18.40
N GLU A 277 0.23 -4.74 17.81
CA GLU A 277 1.23 -3.78 18.26
C GLU A 277 0.73 -2.33 18.17
N VAL A 278 0.08 -1.96 17.08
CA VAL A 278 -0.53 -0.62 16.91
C VAL A 278 -1.60 -0.37 17.96
N THR A 279 -2.45 -1.37 18.23
CA THR A 279 -3.52 -1.27 19.23
C THR A 279 -2.92 -1.09 20.64
N GLU A 280 -1.85 -1.80 20.96
CA GLU A 280 -1.15 -1.66 22.25
C GLU A 280 -0.51 -0.28 22.40
N LEU A 281 0.14 0.25 21.35
CA LEU A 281 0.71 1.60 21.34
C LEU A 281 -0.35 2.69 21.56
N VAL A 282 -1.54 2.55 20.98
CA VAL A 282 -2.67 3.48 21.21
C VAL A 282 -3.14 3.41 22.66
N ARG A 283 -3.16 2.22 23.25
CA ARG A 283 -3.62 2.01 24.64
C ARG A 283 -2.65 2.54 25.69
N GLN A 284 -1.35 2.53 25.41
CA GLN A 284 -0.34 3.06 26.36
C GLN A 284 -0.34 4.60 26.42
N ASP A 285 -0.90 5.28 25.42
CA ASP A 285 -0.97 6.74 25.35
C ASP A 285 -2.33 7.31 25.86
N SER A 286 -3.30 6.46 26.20
CA SER A 286 -4.62 6.85 26.73
C SER A 286 -4.64 6.78 28.25
#